data_ec99ae7aa9bde0570741b1656b187568
#
_entry.id   ec99ae7aa9bde0570741b1656b187568
#
_cell.length_a   1.000
_cell.length_b   1.000
_cell.length_c   1.000
_cell.angle_alpha   90.00
_cell.angle_beta   90.00
_cell.angle_gamma   90.00
#
_symmetry.space_group_name_H-M   'P 1'
#
loop_
_entity.id
_entity.type
_entity.pdbx_description
1 polymer ?
#
loop_
_entity_poly.entity_id
_entity_poly.type
_entity_poly.pdbx_seq_one_letter_code
_entity_poly.pdbx_strand_id
1 'polypeptide(L)'
;MSARQITKKTLAFTHAKVFFVICLALIVSFEFLSSYLLKHHSETYARVCRQYADALQVRPARPGEPKSVLMVGNSLLLEGIDVDRLQKLTSSQLSIHPIFLEATGYYDWLYALRRLFREGSRPDVVVLGVGVSSFLSNGVRQDYAPLMFFDLKDAANVAHDLKFDNTETSNLLLAHSSVFWDTRSVIRMQILRHTVPHCRQLFLLLKPQPAIPPPPEFAAIANPRLERLQQVCASYGAKLIILVPPTPSSEDAVHQMILASRKVGVKTLVPVDPAVLSVHYYQPDEIHLNSEGAAIFTVALATYLPRQLAHESVGSPN
;
A
#
# COMPACT_ATOMS: atom_id res chain seq x y z
N MET A 1 -2.25 -30.76 -55.61
CA MET A 1 -2.93 -30.84 -54.28
C MET A 1 -4.34 -31.36 -54.50
N SER A 2 -4.69 -32.47 -53.79
CA SER A 2 -6.04 -33.09 -53.97
C SER A 2 -7.11 -32.19 -53.32
N ALA A 3 -8.30 -32.11 -53.92
CA ALA A 3 -9.47 -31.38 -53.44
C ALA A 3 -9.80 -31.70 -51.97
N ARG A 4 -9.52 -32.93 -51.51
CA ARG A 4 -9.67 -33.39 -50.12
C ARG A 4 -8.73 -32.72 -49.15
N GLN A 5 -7.54 -32.26 -49.55
CA GLN A 5 -6.58 -31.50 -48.72
C GLN A 5 -7.01 -30.04 -48.59
N ILE A 6 -7.60 -29.46 -49.62
CA ILE A 6 -8.10 -28.07 -49.61
C ILE A 6 -9.29 -27.98 -48.63
N THR A 7 -10.24 -28.92 -48.70
CA THR A 7 -11.40 -28.92 -47.80
C THR A 7 -11.01 -29.11 -46.31
N LYS A 8 -10.02 -29.96 -46.01
CA LYS A 8 -9.50 -30.12 -44.63
C LYS A 8 -8.85 -28.87 -44.11
N LYS A 9 -8.06 -28.16 -44.92
CA LYS A 9 -7.41 -26.88 -44.52
C LYS A 9 -8.43 -25.77 -44.25
N THR A 10 -9.47 -25.67 -45.11
CA THR A 10 -10.54 -24.67 -44.94
C THR A 10 -11.35 -24.94 -43.68
N LEU A 11 -11.68 -26.21 -43.39
CA LEU A 11 -12.40 -26.60 -42.18
C LEU A 11 -11.57 -26.29 -40.90
N ALA A 12 -10.28 -26.65 -40.89
CA ALA A 12 -9.37 -26.38 -39.77
C ALA A 12 -9.24 -24.87 -39.50
N PHE A 13 -9.17 -24.05 -40.55
CA PHE A 13 -9.09 -22.59 -40.43
C PHE A 13 -10.39 -21.98 -39.89
N THR A 14 -11.57 -22.54 -40.26
CA THR A 14 -12.85 -22.11 -39.73
C THR A 14 -12.97 -22.46 -38.24
N HIS A 15 -12.58 -23.67 -37.83
CA HIS A 15 -12.57 -24.05 -36.42
C HIS A 15 -11.61 -23.18 -35.59
N ALA A 16 -10.42 -22.87 -36.10
CA ALA A 16 -9.47 -21.98 -35.42
C ALA A 16 -10.05 -20.56 -35.22
N LYS A 17 -10.75 -20.02 -36.24
CA LYS A 17 -11.44 -18.72 -36.13
C LYS A 17 -12.53 -18.75 -35.09
N VAL A 18 -13.39 -19.78 -35.10
CA VAL A 18 -14.48 -19.93 -34.14
C VAL A 18 -13.91 -20.07 -32.73
N PHE A 19 -12.88 -20.88 -32.54
CA PHE A 19 -12.19 -21.02 -31.26
C PHE A 19 -11.63 -19.69 -30.77
N PHE A 20 -10.95 -18.94 -31.65
CA PHE A 20 -10.40 -17.62 -31.31
C PHE A 20 -11.50 -16.62 -30.90
N VAL A 21 -12.63 -16.60 -31.64
CA VAL A 21 -13.77 -15.72 -31.29
C VAL A 21 -14.37 -16.10 -29.92
N ILE A 22 -14.50 -17.39 -29.63
CA ILE A 22 -14.98 -17.86 -28.32
C ILE A 22 -14.01 -17.43 -27.21
N CYS A 23 -12.71 -17.64 -27.39
CA CYS A 23 -11.70 -17.20 -26.41
C CYS A 23 -11.76 -15.69 -26.18
N LEU A 24 -11.84 -14.91 -27.23
CA LEU A 24 -11.95 -13.45 -27.16
C LEU A 24 -13.24 -13.03 -26.41
N ALA A 25 -14.37 -13.65 -26.75
CA ALA A 25 -15.66 -13.39 -26.08
C ALA A 25 -15.58 -13.72 -24.58
N LEU A 26 -14.93 -14.82 -24.21
CA LEU A 26 -14.71 -15.18 -22.80
C LEU A 26 -13.83 -14.15 -22.08
N ILE A 27 -12.70 -13.72 -22.67
CA ILE A 27 -11.82 -12.71 -22.09
C ILE A 27 -12.59 -11.40 -21.85
N VAL A 28 -13.34 -10.94 -22.87
CA VAL A 28 -14.15 -9.73 -22.75
C VAL A 28 -15.23 -9.88 -21.69
N SER A 29 -15.89 -11.04 -21.62
CA SER A 29 -16.91 -11.31 -20.60
C SER A 29 -16.33 -11.31 -19.19
N PHE A 30 -15.16 -11.93 -18.98
CA PHE A 30 -14.47 -11.90 -17.68
C PHE A 30 -14.02 -10.49 -17.29
N GLU A 31 -13.54 -9.68 -18.24
CA GLU A 31 -13.17 -8.30 -17.99
C GLU A 31 -14.37 -7.46 -17.53
N PHE A 32 -15.50 -7.57 -18.22
CA PHE A 32 -16.75 -6.88 -17.83
C PHE A 32 -17.26 -7.35 -16.47
N LEU A 33 -17.31 -8.66 -16.23
CA LEU A 33 -17.77 -9.22 -14.97
C LEU A 33 -16.87 -8.77 -13.80
N SER A 34 -15.56 -8.87 -13.97
CA SER A 34 -14.60 -8.45 -12.93
C SER A 34 -14.69 -6.95 -12.66
N SER A 35 -14.85 -6.14 -13.70
CA SER A 35 -15.04 -4.69 -13.55
C SER A 35 -16.34 -4.35 -12.80
N TYR A 36 -17.42 -5.08 -13.10
CA TYR A 36 -18.68 -4.92 -12.41
C TYR A 36 -18.55 -5.30 -10.93
N LEU A 37 -17.99 -6.48 -10.64
CA LEU A 37 -17.79 -6.97 -9.27
C LEU A 37 -16.87 -6.05 -8.48
N LEU A 38 -15.77 -5.58 -9.06
CA LEU A 38 -14.84 -4.66 -8.42
C LEU A 38 -15.52 -3.35 -8.01
N LYS A 39 -16.28 -2.75 -8.92
CA LYS A 39 -16.92 -1.45 -8.69
C LYS A 39 -18.10 -1.51 -7.72
N HIS A 40 -18.85 -2.60 -7.72
CA HIS A 40 -20.11 -2.69 -6.96
C HIS A 40 -20.02 -3.54 -5.69
N HIS A 41 -19.02 -4.42 -5.58
CA HIS A 41 -18.94 -5.36 -4.46
C HIS A 41 -17.61 -5.35 -3.71
N SER A 42 -16.59 -4.60 -4.18
CA SER A 42 -15.32 -4.48 -3.47
C SER A 42 -15.30 -3.27 -2.54
N GLU A 43 -15.44 -3.49 -1.25
CA GLU A 43 -15.33 -2.45 -0.22
C GLU A 43 -13.92 -1.82 -0.23
N THR A 44 -12.88 -2.64 -0.38
CA THR A 44 -11.48 -2.17 -0.50
C THR A 44 -11.35 -1.20 -1.68
N TYR A 45 -11.84 -1.58 -2.87
CA TYR A 45 -11.77 -0.72 -4.04
C TYR A 45 -12.52 0.59 -3.84
N ALA A 46 -13.77 0.52 -3.37
CA ALA A 46 -14.60 1.71 -3.13
C ALA A 46 -13.96 2.66 -2.09
N ARG A 47 -13.40 2.11 -1.02
CA ARG A 47 -12.69 2.87 0.03
C ARG A 47 -11.44 3.55 -0.54
N VAL A 48 -10.56 2.80 -1.20
CA VAL A 48 -9.31 3.34 -1.72
C VAL A 48 -9.55 4.37 -2.83
N CYS A 49 -10.56 4.17 -3.70
CA CYS A 49 -10.94 5.18 -4.69
C CYS A 49 -11.37 6.50 -4.04
N ARG A 50 -12.17 6.45 -2.96
CA ARG A 50 -12.55 7.67 -2.22
C ARG A 50 -11.34 8.34 -1.57
N GLN A 51 -10.49 7.56 -0.89
CA GLN A 51 -9.27 8.08 -0.26
C GLN A 51 -8.31 8.69 -1.28
N TYR A 52 -8.17 8.07 -2.45
CA TYR A 52 -7.33 8.58 -3.53
C TYR A 52 -7.88 9.89 -4.11
N ALA A 53 -9.19 9.95 -4.35
CA ALA A 53 -9.85 11.16 -4.84
C ALA A 53 -9.74 12.34 -3.85
N ASP A 54 -9.87 12.07 -2.54
CA ASP A 54 -9.65 13.04 -1.48
C ASP A 54 -8.19 13.51 -1.46
N ALA A 55 -7.24 12.59 -1.49
CA ALA A 55 -5.81 12.90 -1.49
C ALA A 55 -5.37 13.77 -2.68
N LEU A 56 -6.00 13.64 -3.84
CA LEU A 56 -5.76 14.53 -5.00
C LEU A 56 -6.16 15.97 -4.76
N GLN A 57 -7.11 16.23 -3.86
CA GLN A 57 -7.57 17.57 -3.53
C GLN A 57 -6.73 18.25 -2.44
N VAL A 58 -5.83 17.52 -1.80
CA VAL A 58 -5.00 18.06 -0.72
C VAL A 58 -4.10 19.18 -1.22
N ARG A 59 -4.11 20.29 -0.51
CA ARG A 59 -3.31 21.48 -0.79
C ARG A 59 -2.56 21.90 0.48
N PRO A 60 -1.46 22.66 0.35
CA PRO A 60 -0.78 23.21 1.52
C PRO A 60 -1.71 24.14 2.30
N ALA A 61 -1.63 24.06 3.62
CA ALA A 61 -2.39 24.93 4.51
C ALA A 61 -1.97 26.40 4.34
N ARG A 62 -2.95 27.28 4.37
CA ARG A 62 -2.67 28.74 4.47
C ARG A 62 -2.26 29.10 5.90
N PRO A 63 -1.60 30.25 6.10
CA PRO A 63 -1.30 30.72 7.44
C PRO A 63 -2.55 30.75 8.33
N GLY A 64 -2.51 30.05 9.46
CA GLY A 64 -3.63 29.95 10.39
C GLY A 64 -4.60 28.77 10.13
N GLU A 65 -4.48 28.06 9.02
CA GLU A 65 -5.23 26.84 8.77
C GLU A 65 -4.54 25.59 9.35
N PRO A 66 -5.31 24.51 9.64
CA PRO A 66 -4.72 23.24 10.04
C PRO A 66 -3.79 22.67 8.95
N LYS A 67 -2.61 22.18 9.34
CA LYS A 67 -1.67 21.56 8.40
C LYS A 67 -2.29 20.35 7.72
N SER A 68 -2.13 20.25 6.40
CA SER A 68 -2.63 19.11 5.63
C SER A 68 -1.67 17.92 5.76
N VAL A 69 -2.20 16.79 6.19
CA VAL A 69 -1.46 15.56 6.45
C VAL A 69 -1.99 14.44 5.54
N LEU A 70 -1.17 14.02 4.59
CA LEU A 70 -1.42 12.80 3.82
C LEU A 70 -0.88 11.61 4.60
N MET A 71 -1.77 10.75 5.10
CA MET A 71 -1.40 9.57 5.87
C MET A 71 -1.46 8.33 4.99
N VAL A 72 -0.29 7.73 4.71
CA VAL A 72 -0.15 6.58 3.80
C VAL A 72 0.27 5.35 4.60
N GLY A 73 -0.30 4.18 4.26
CA GLY A 73 0.07 2.94 4.94
C GLY A 73 -0.70 1.72 4.47
N ASN A 74 -0.54 0.65 5.22
CA ASN A 74 -1.20 -0.64 4.95
C ASN A 74 -2.25 -0.98 6.02
N SER A 75 -2.56 -2.28 6.17
CA SER A 75 -3.53 -2.77 7.14
C SER A 75 -3.20 -2.40 8.59
N LEU A 76 -1.94 -2.18 8.94
CA LEU A 76 -1.55 -1.77 10.29
C LEU A 76 -2.12 -0.39 10.66
N LEU A 77 -2.21 0.53 9.70
CA LEU A 77 -2.87 1.82 9.92
C LEU A 77 -4.38 1.72 9.74
N LEU A 78 -4.84 0.92 8.78
CA LEU A 78 -6.27 0.73 8.52
C LEU A 78 -7.01 0.19 9.75
N GLU A 79 -6.43 -0.83 10.40
CA GLU A 79 -6.99 -1.47 11.60
C GLU A 79 -6.56 -0.78 12.89
N GLY A 80 -5.43 -0.06 12.85
CA GLY A 80 -4.82 0.54 14.03
C GLY A 80 -5.27 1.97 14.35
N ILE A 81 -5.93 2.67 13.42
CA ILE A 81 -6.31 4.08 13.60
C ILE A 81 -7.81 4.27 13.34
N ASP A 82 -8.51 4.80 14.32
CA ASP A 82 -9.80 5.44 14.10
C ASP A 82 -9.57 6.86 13.53
N VAL A 83 -9.64 6.95 12.19
CA VAL A 83 -9.36 8.20 11.45
C VAL A 83 -10.32 9.32 11.84
N ASP A 84 -11.60 9.02 12.03
CA ASP A 84 -12.61 10.01 12.40
C ASP A 84 -12.34 10.59 13.79
N ARG A 85 -11.96 9.72 14.73
CA ARG A 85 -11.55 10.12 16.08
C ARG A 85 -10.25 10.92 16.05
N LEU A 86 -9.25 10.48 15.29
CA LEU A 86 -7.97 11.19 15.12
C LEU A 86 -8.26 12.61 14.57
N GLN A 87 -9.06 12.71 13.51
CA GLN A 87 -9.44 14.00 12.93
C GLN A 87 -10.15 14.90 13.95
N LYS A 88 -11.08 14.37 14.74
CA LYS A 88 -11.77 15.15 15.80
C LYS A 88 -10.80 15.66 16.86
N LEU A 89 -9.86 14.82 17.30
CA LEU A 89 -8.89 15.17 18.34
C LEU A 89 -7.83 16.18 17.88
N THR A 90 -7.58 16.27 16.57
CA THR A 90 -6.52 17.13 16.00
C THR A 90 -7.05 18.24 15.09
N SER A 91 -8.35 18.40 14.94
CA SER A 91 -9.01 19.24 13.93
C SER A 91 -8.60 20.72 13.94
N SER A 92 -8.18 21.26 15.08
CA SER A 92 -7.66 22.63 15.18
C SER A 92 -6.22 22.80 14.65
N GLN A 93 -5.51 21.70 14.43
CA GLN A 93 -4.08 21.71 14.09
C GLN A 93 -3.79 20.95 12.80
N LEU A 94 -4.56 19.89 12.50
CA LEU A 94 -4.30 18.97 11.38
C LEU A 94 -5.58 18.68 10.59
N SER A 95 -5.44 18.57 9.27
CA SER A 95 -6.41 17.97 8.35
C SER A 95 -5.85 16.65 7.84
N ILE A 96 -6.46 15.54 8.23
CA ILE A 96 -5.96 14.19 7.98
C ILE A 96 -6.61 13.60 6.73
N HIS A 97 -5.80 13.17 5.78
CA HIS A 97 -6.21 12.54 4.51
C HIS A 97 -5.58 11.15 4.41
N PRO A 98 -6.32 10.07 4.70
CA PRO A 98 -5.79 8.72 4.69
C PRO A 98 -5.72 8.12 3.29
N ILE A 99 -4.69 7.32 3.01
CA ILE A 99 -4.62 6.33 1.92
C ILE A 99 -4.07 5.04 2.50
N PHE A 100 -4.94 4.09 2.75
CA PHE A 100 -4.57 2.79 3.29
C PHE A 100 -4.96 1.68 2.34
N LEU A 101 -3.97 0.90 1.91
CA LEU A 101 -4.19 -0.31 1.13
C LEU A 101 -3.47 -1.48 1.82
N GLU A 102 -4.24 -2.50 2.16
CA GLU A 102 -3.76 -3.68 2.87
C GLU A 102 -2.65 -4.38 2.08
N ALA A 103 -1.72 -5.04 2.79
CA ALA A 103 -0.62 -5.81 2.23
C ALA A 103 0.32 -5.03 1.29
N THR A 104 0.38 -3.70 1.42
CA THR A 104 1.35 -2.86 0.69
C THR A 104 2.66 -2.71 1.45
N GLY A 105 3.72 -2.42 0.70
CA GLY A 105 5.06 -2.20 1.19
C GLY A 105 5.75 -0.99 0.54
N TYR A 106 7.07 -0.94 0.68
CA TYR A 106 7.88 0.21 0.28
C TYR A 106 7.63 0.66 -1.17
N TYR A 107 7.64 -0.26 -2.13
CA TYR A 107 7.52 0.11 -3.55
C TYR A 107 6.10 0.58 -3.89
N ASP A 108 5.07 -0.01 -3.28
CA ASP A 108 3.68 0.45 -3.45
C ASP A 108 3.54 1.89 -2.97
N TRP A 109 4.07 2.22 -1.78
CA TRP A 109 3.99 3.56 -1.20
C TRP A 109 4.80 4.59 -1.99
N LEU A 110 6.01 4.22 -2.43
CA LEU A 110 6.87 5.09 -3.23
C LEU A 110 6.18 5.50 -4.54
N TYR A 111 5.62 4.54 -5.27
CA TYR A 111 5.01 4.80 -6.56
C TYR A 111 3.63 5.45 -6.42
N ALA A 112 2.84 5.10 -5.39
CA ALA A 112 1.60 5.78 -5.05
C ALA A 112 1.84 7.29 -4.76
N LEU A 113 2.82 7.62 -3.92
CA LEU A 113 3.19 9.01 -3.63
C LEU A 113 3.65 9.75 -4.90
N ARG A 114 4.52 9.15 -5.71
CA ARG A 114 4.97 9.74 -6.98
C ARG A 114 3.80 10.07 -7.90
N ARG A 115 2.85 9.15 -8.05
CA ARG A 115 1.66 9.36 -8.87
C ARG A 115 0.77 10.45 -8.30
N LEU A 116 0.43 10.40 -7.01
CA LEU A 116 -0.38 11.42 -6.34
C LEU A 116 0.19 12.82 -6.52
N PHE A 117 1.49 12.98 -6.33
CA PHE A 117 2.16 14.26 -6.50
C PHE A 117 2.15 14.73 -7.95
N ARG A 118 2.35 13.83 -8.92
CA ARG A 118 2.24 14.18 -10.35
C ARG A 118 0.82 14.63 -10.71
N GLU A 119 -0.18 14.00 -10.13
CA GLU A 119 -1.59 14.31 -10.37
C GLU A 119 -2.10 15.52 -9.56
N GLY A 120 -1.25 16.14 -8.74
CA GLY A 120 -1.52 17.45 -8.15
C GLY A 120 -1.71 17.49 -6.64
N SER A 121 -1.62 16.38 -5.93
CA SER A 121 -1.60 16.38 -4.45
C SER A 121 -0.44 17.20 -3.89
N ARG A 122 -0.68 18.03 -2.89
CA ARG A 122 0.34 18.91 -2.26
C ARG A 122 0.09 19.02 -0.75
N PRO A 123 0.31 17.95 0.02
CA PRO A 123 0.20 18.02 1.48
C PRO A 123 1.39 18.79 2.08
N ASP A 124 1.20 19.38 3.25
CA ASP A 124 2.31 19.90 4.05
C ASP A 124 3.19 18.78 4.58
N VAL A 125 2.55 17.65 4.95
CA VAL A 125 3.22 16.52 5.60
C VAL A 125 2.70 15.21 5.01
N VAL A 126 3.63 14.28 4.75
CA VAL A 126 3.34 12.87 4.52
C VAL A 126 3.70 12.10 5.78
N VAL A 127 2.73 11.42 6.37
CA VAL A 127 2.94 10.46 7.45
C VAL A 127 2.85 9.07 6.85
N LEU A 128 4.00 8.39 6.74
CA LEU A 128 4.07 7.04 6.21
C LEU A 128 4.08 6.02 7.35
N GLY A 129 3.00 5.28 7.50
CA GLY A 129 2.90 4.19 8.47
C GLY A 129 3.56 2.92 7.97
N VAL A 130 4.61 2.50 8.66
CA VAL A 130 5.43 1.38 8.22
C VAL A 130 5.42 0.22 9.23
N GLY A 131 4.99 -0.96 8.81
CA GLY A 131 5.49 -2.18 9.41
C GLY A 131 6.92 -2.40 8.93
N VAL A 132 7.86 -2.61 9.83
CA VAL A 132 9.29 -2.67 9.48
C VAL A 132 9.57 -3.73 8.42
N SER A 133 8.99 -4.92 8.54
CA SER A 133 9.12 -6.00 7.55
C SER A 133 8.55 -5.62 6.17
N SER A 134 7.40 -4.94 6.13
CA SER A 134 6.80 -4.46 4.87
C SER A 134 7.66 -3.37 4.22
N PHE A 135 8.31 -2.54 5.02
CA PHE A 135 9.24 -1.53 4.52
C PHE A 135 10.50 -2.13 3.92
N LEU A 136 10.98 -3.26 4.46
CA LEU A 136 12.17 -3.96 3.94
C LEU A 136 11.84 -4.93 2.78
N SER A 137 10.59 -5.24 2.54
CA SER A 137 10.17 -6.17 1.49
C SER A 137 10.61 -5.73 0.09
N ASN A 138 11.08 -6.70 -0.71
CA ASN A 138 11.41 -6.53 -2.12
C ASN A 138 10.24 -7.00 -3.00
N GLY A 139 9.06 -6.43 -2.80
CA GLY A 139 7.89 -6.80 -3.58
C GLY A 139 6.91 -5.65 -3.68
N VAL A 140 5.94 -5.84 -4.55
CA VAL A 140 4.75 -4.99 -4.68
C VAL A 140 3.52 -5.86 -4.52
N ARG A 141 2.45 -5.27 -4.07
CA ARG A 141 1.15 -5.91 -4.10
C ARG A 141 0.70 -6.12 -5.55
N GLN A 142 0.41 -7.37 -5.92
CA GLN A 142 0.10 -7.74 -7.31
C GLN A 142 -1.38 -7.57 -7.68
N ASP A 143 -2.23 -7.21 -6.71
CA ASP A 143 -3.63 -6.86 -6.92
C ASP A 143 -3.92 -5.46 -6.37
N TYR A 144 -4.87 -4.75 -6.93
CA TYR A 144 -5.24 -3.37 -6.63
C TYR A 144 -4.12 -2.33 -6.87
N ALA A 145 -2.88 -2.56 -6.43
CA ALA A 145 -1.81 -1.56 -6.56
C ALA A 145 -1.44 -1.25 -8.02
N PRO A 146 -1.27 -2.25 -8.93
CA PRO A 146 -1.02 -1.96 -10.35
C PRO A 146 -2.13 -1.17 -11.01
N LEU A 147 -3.38 -1.48 -10.67
CA LEU A 147 -4.55 -0.82 -11.24
C LEU A 147 -4.78 0.59 -10.66
N MET A 148 -4.56 0.76 -9.35
CA MET A 148 -4.97 1.97 -8.62
C MET A 148 -3.83 2.97 -8.42
N PHE A 149 -2.59 2.50 -8.22
CA PHE A 149 -1.47 3.35 -7.79
C PHE A 149 -0.39 3.54 -8.86
N PHE A 150 -0.35 2.69 -9.91
CA PHE A 150 0.66 2.81 -10.95
C PHE A 150 0.05 3.34 -12.24
N ASP A 151 0.79 4.17 -12.96
CA ASP A 151 0.57 4.33 -14.41
C ASP A 151 1.45 3.32 -15.17
N LEU A 152 1.33 3.27 -16.49
CA LEU A 152 2.10 2.33 -17.31
C LEU A 152 3.62 2.52 -17.15
N LYS A 153 4.06 3.77 -17.01
CA LYS A 153 5.47 4.10 -16.81
C LYS A 153 5.93 3.66 -15.41
N ASP A 154 5.07 3.83 -14.38
CA ASP A 154 5.37 3.38 -13.04
C ASP A 154 5.45 1.85 -12.98
N ALA A 155 4.55 1.12 -13.65
CA ALA A 155 4.61 -0.34 -13.74
C ALA A 155 5.94 -0.82 -14.36
N ALA A 156 6.40 -0.18 -15.44
CA ALA A 156 7.70 -0.48 -16.04
C ALA A 156 8.87 -0.15 -15.10
N ASN A 157 8.81 0.98 -14.39
CA ASN A 157 9.85 1.37 -13.43
C ASN A 157 9.89 0.42 -12.22
N VAL A 158 8.73 -0.02 -11.72
CA VAL A 158 8.62 -1.03 -10.64
C VAL A 158 9.30 -2.33 -11.08
N ALA A 159 8.99 -2.81 -12.28
CA ALA A 159 9.60 -4.03 -12.82
C ALA A 159 11.12 -3.91 -12.90
N HIS A 160 11.63 -2.75 -13.35
CA HIS A 160 13.06 -2.45 -13.39
C HIS A 160 13.68 -2.39 -11.98
N ASP A 161 13.08 -1.63 -11.05
CA ASP A 161 13.60 -1.45 -9.69
C ASP A 161 13.66 -2.79 -8.92
N LEU A 162 12.67 -3.66 -9.13
CA LEU A 162 12.59 -4.99 -8.52
C LEU A 162 13.35 -6.07 -9.29
N LYS A 163 13.92 -5.73 -10.45
CA LYS A 163 14.63 -6.67 -11.34
C LYS A 163 13.75 -7.87 -11.72
N PHE A 164 12.48 -7.61 -12.01
CA PHE A 164 11.54 -8.63 -12.43
C PHE A 164 11.97 -9.30 -13.73
N ASP A 165 11.76 -10.60 -13.82
CA ASP A 165 11.91 -11.32 -15.07
C ASP A 165 10.78 -10.95 -16.08
N ASN A 166 10.83 -11.54 -17.28
CA ASN A 166 9.83 -11.26 -18.32
C ASN A 166 8.41 -11.70 -17.89
N THR A 167 8.29 -12.76 -17.11
CA THR A 167 7.00 -13.28 -16.63
C THR A 167 6.41 -12.35 -15.57
N GLU A 168 7.20 -11.95 -14.59
CA GLU A 168 6.80 -11.03 -13.53
C GLU A 168 6.44 -9.64 -14.11
N THR A 169 7.27 -9.14 -15.02
CA THR A 169 7.02 -7.88 -15.75
C THR A 169 5.71 -7.95 -16.53
N SER A 170 5.49 -9.02 -17.30
CA SER A 170 4.25 -9.21 -18.05
C SER A 170 3.04 -9.31 -17.14
N ASN A 171 3.14 -10.00 -16.02
CA ASN A 171 2.08 -10.10 -15.02
C ASN A 171 1.72 -8.72 -14.45
N LEU A 172 2.71 -7.88 -14.13
CA LEU A 172 2.49 -6.54 -13.60
C LEU A 172 1.80 -5.62 -14.64
N LEU A 173 2.27 -5.65 -15.89
CA LEU A 173 1.68 -4.87 -16.98
C LEU A 173 0.24 -5.32 -17.31
N LEU A 174 -0.01 -6.63 -17.28
CA LEU A 174 -1.36 -7.17 -17.45
C LEU A 174 -2.28 -6.78 -16.28
N ALA A 175 -1.79 -6.82 -15.04
CA ALA A 175 -2.55 -6.37 -13.87
C ALA A 175 -2.86 -4.86 -13.93
N HIS A 176 -1.96 -4.04 -14.47
CA HIS A 176 -2.24 -2.63 -14.71
C HIS A 176 -3.32 -2.41 -15.79
N SER A 177 -3.39 -3.26 -16.81
CA SER A 177 -4.21 -3.06 -18.02
C SER A 177 -5.55 -3.80 -18.01
N SER A 178 -5.71 -4.82 -17.16
CA SER A 178 -6.90 -5.69 -17.11
C SER A 178 -7.39 -5.88 -15.67
N VAL A 179 -8.63 -5.49 -15.43
CA VAL A 179 -9.28 -5.67 -14.11
C VAL A 179 -9.40 -7.14 -13.76
N PHE A 180 -9.72 -8.02 -14.72
CA PHE A 180 -9.75 -9.46 -14.49
C PHE A 180 -8.39 -9.99 -14.04
N TRP A 181 -7.34 -9.57 -14.73
CA TRP A 181 -5.98 -10.03 -14.40
C TRP A 181 -5.53 -9.50 -13.03
N ASP A 182 -5.81 -8.25 -12.70
CA ASP A 182 -5.52 -7.65 -11.40
C ASP A 182 -6.27 -8.36 -10.25
N THR A 183 -7.56 -8.63 -10.43
CA THR A 183 -8.41 -9.18 -9.38
C THR A 183 -8.43 -10.72 -9.31
N ARG A 184 -7.74 -11.44 -10.22
CA ARG A 184 -7.76 -12.91 -10.28
C ARG A 184 -7.32 -13.60 -8.97
N SER A 185 -6.39 -12.99 -8.25
CA SER A 185 -5.92 -13.49 -6.95
C SER A 185 -7.03 -13.37 -5.89
N VAL A 186 -7.74 -12.26 -5.87
CA VAL A 186 -8.86 -12.00 -4.97
C VAL A 186 -9.99 -12.98 -5.25
N ILE A 187 -10.37 -13.15 -6.53
CA ILE A 187 -11.41 -14.12 -6.95
C ILE A 187 -11.02 -15.54 -6.52
N ARG A 188 -9.79 -15.96 -6.81
CA ARG A 188 -9.27 -17.26 -6.39
C ARG A 188 -9.33 -17.45 -4.88
N MET A 189 -8.94 -16.45 -4.10
CA MET A 189 -8.99 -16.51 -2.64
C MET A 189 -10.41 -16.60 -2.12
N GLN A 190 -11.37 -15.92 -2.71
CA GLN A 190 -12.77 -16.05 -2.34
C GLN A 190 -13.30 -17.47 -2.62
N ILE A 191 -13.00 -18.02 -3.78
CA ILE A 191 -13.36 -19.41 -4.10
C ILE A 191 -12.76 -20.38 -3.08
N LEU A 192 -11.45 -20.25 -2.76
CA LEU A 192 -10.77 -21.11 -1.80
C LEU A 192 -11.37 -21.00 -0.39
N ARG A 193 -11.73 -19.80 0.05
CA ARG A 193 -12.38 -19.60 1.37
C ARG A 193 -13.73 -20.30 1.48
N HIS A 194 -14.48 -20.40 0.38
CA HIS A 194 -15.80 -21.08 0.36
C HIS A 194 -15.68 -22.57 0.12
N THR A 195 -14.62 -23.06 -0.52
CA THR A 195 -14.51 -24.47 -0.92
C THR A 195 -13.56 -25.28 -0.03
N VAL A 196 -12.60 -24.64 0.63
CA VAL A 196 -11.60 -25.32 1.47
C VAL A 196 -11.87 -25.01 2.94
N PRO A 197 -12.26 -26.01 3.75
CA PRO A 197 -12.40 -25.82 5.20
C PRO A 197 -11.10 -25.33 5.83
N HIS A 198 -11.21 -24.43 6.79
CA HIS A 198 -10.06 -23.87 7.51
C HIS A 198 -8.99 -23.19 6.63
N CYS A 199 -9.30 -22.81 5.40
CA CYS A 199 -8.42 -22.18 4.43
C CYS A 199 -7.65 -20.97 5.06
N ARG A 200 -8.33 -20.13 5.84
CA ARG A 200 -7.72 -18.97 6.51
C ARG A 200 -6.62 -19.39 7.49
N GLN A 201 -6.86 -20.44 8.28
CA GLN A 201 -5.88 -20.95 9.26
C GLN A 201 -4.65 -21.55 8.57
N LEU A 202 -4.87 -22.31 7.47
CA LEU A 202 -3.78 -22.83 6.64
C LEU A 202 -2.88 -21.71 6.09
N PHE A 203 -3.47 -20.63 5.59
CA PHE A 203 -2.68 -19.50 5.08
C PHE A 203 -1.90 -18.76 6.17
N LEU A 204 -2.45 -18.64 7.38
CA LEU A 204 -1.71 -18.05 8.52
C LEU A 204 -0.49 -18.92 8.90
N LEU A 205 -0.65 -20.24 8.91
CA LEU A 205 0.45 -21.18 9.19
C LEU A 205 1.54 -21.19 8.11
N LEU A 206 1.17 -20.96 6.85
CA LEU A 206 2.10 -20.97 5.71
C LEU A 206 2.73 -19.62 5.43
N LYS A 207 2.28 -18.54 6.11
CA LYS A 207 2.82 -17.20 5.91
C LYS A 207 4.21 -17.10 6.55
N PRO A 208 5.31 -17.00 5.77
CA PRO A 208 6.62 -16.82 6.36
C PRO A 208 6.65 -15.51 7.13
N GLN A 209 7.11 -15.56 8.36
CA GLN A 209 7.44 -14.33 9.10
C GLN A 209 8.78 -13.82 8.54
N PRO A 210 8.83 -12.66 7.88
CA PRO A 210 10.08 -12.15 7.37
C PRO A 210 11.01 -11.85 8.54
N ALA A 211 12.18 -12.51 8.55
CA ALA A 211 13.22 -12.22 9.52
C ALA A 211 13.72 -10.77 9.34
N ILE A 212 13.90 -10.06 10.42
CA ILE A 212 14.55 -8.75 10.39
C ILE A 212 16.05 -8.98 10.21
N PRO A 213 16.69 -8.40 9.19
CA PRO A 213 18.11 -8.58 8.95
C PRO A 213 18.96 -7.90 10.04
N PRO A 214 20.22 -8.29 10.20
CA PRO A 214 21.13 -7.66 11.16
C PRO A 214 21.37 -6.19 10.82
N PRO A 215 21.79 -5.34 11.80
CA PRO A 215 21.86 -3.90 11.65
C PRO A 215 22.59 -3.36 10.40
N PRO A 216 23.74 -3.91 9.96
CA PRO A 216 24.42 -3.42 8.76
C PRO A 216 23.60 -3.67 7.48
N GLU A 217 22.97 -4.81 7.36
CA GLU A 217 22.14 -5.18 6.22
C GLU A 217 20.81 -4.38 6.23
N PHE A 218 20.21 -4.22 7.42
CA PHE A 218 19.06 -3.36 7.62
C PHE A 218 19.33 -1.94 7.11
N ALA A 219 20.42 -1.34 7.56
CA ALA A 219 20.80 0.02 7.17
C ALA A 219 21.08 0.14 5.66
N ALA A 220 21.69 -0.88 5.06
CA ALA A 220 21.98 -0.92 3.62
C ALA A 220 20.68 -0.92 2.78
N ILE A 221 19.60 -1.50 3.29
CA ILE A 221 18.29 -1.51 2.63
C ILE A 221 17.50 -0.25 2.99
N ALA A 222 17.43 0.10 4.27
CA ALA A 222 16.53 1.15 4.77
C ALA A 222 16.96 2.55 4.38
N ASN A 223 18.27 2.87 4.48
CA ASN A 223 18.73 4.24 4.20
C ASN A 223 18.42 4.73 2.78
N PRO A 224 18.75 4.00 1.69
CA PRO A 224 18.42 4.44 0.33
C PRO A 224 16.91 4.56 0.10
N ARG A 225 16.10 3.71 0.75
CA ARG A 225 14.64 3.77 0.66
C ARG A 225 14.08 5.02 1.32
N LEU A 226 14.56 5.35 2.51
CA LEU A 226 14.17 6.56 3.23
C LEU A 226 14.60 7.82 2.48
N GLU A 227 15.83 7.87 1.98
CA GLU A 227 16.34 8.97 1.16
C GLU A 227 15.48 9.19 -0.08
N ARG A 228 15.12 8.12 -0.79
CA ARG A 228 14.27 8.20 -2.00
C ARG A 228 12.87 8.70 -1.68
N LEU A 229 12.24 8.24 -0.60
CA LEU A 229 10.94 8.73 -0.14
C LEU A 229 11.01 10.20 0.27
N GLN A 230 12.05 10.58 1.04
CA GLN A 230 12.27 11.96 1.45
C GLN A 230 12.43 12.88 0.24
N GLN A 231 13.25 12.48 -0.75
CA GLN A 231 13.43 13.24 -1.99
C GLN A 231 12.13 13.43 -2.75
N VAL A 232 11.31 12.36 -2.87
CA VAL A 232 10.01 12.45 -3.52
C VAL A 232 9.11 13.43 -2.80
N CYS A 233 8.99 13.36 -1.48
CA CYS A 233 8.18 14.30 -0.70
C CYS A 233 8.71 15.74 -0.81
N ALA A 234 10.01 15.94 -0.61
CA ALA A 234 10.65 17.25 -0.64
C ALA A 234 10.53 17.94 -2.01
N SER A 235 10.59 17.18 -3.12
CA SER A 235 10.42 17.71 -4.48
C SER A 235 9.06 18.38 -4.71
N TYR A 236 8.09 18.09 -3.86
CA TYR A 236 6.74 18.65 -3.93
C TYR A 236 6.37 19.49 -2.69
N GLY A 237 7.39 19.86 -1.88
CA GLY A 237 7.24 20.72 -0.72
C GLY A 237 6.66 20.03 0.52
N ALA A 238 6.49 18.71 0.48
CA ALA A 238 5.97 17.94 1.59
C ALA A 238 7.09 17.42 2.50
N LYS A 239 6.84 17.41 3.81
CA LYS A 239 7.73 16.80 4.78
C LYS A 239 7.38 15.33 4.97
N LEU A 240 8.39 14.44 5.05
CA LEU A 240 8.18 13.04 5.37
C LEU A 240 8.37 12.78 6.87
N ILE A 241 7.41 12.07 7.44
CA ILE A 241 7.48 11.49 8.80
C ILE A 241 7.19 9.99 8.68
N ILE A 242 8.03 9.17 9.31
CA ILE A 242 7.78 7.73 9.46
C ILE A 242 6.99 7.51 10.74
N LEU A 243 5.88 6.81 10.65
CA LEU A 243 5.08 6.35 11.78
C LEU A 243 5.25 4.84 11.90
N VAL A 244 5.72 4.36 13.04
CA VAL A 244 5.80 2.92 13.33
C VAL A 244 4.62 2.55 14.22
N PRO A 245 3.59 1.87 13.70
CA PRO A 245 2.49 1.38 14.52
C PRO A 245 2.98 0.25 15.44
N PRO A 246 2.36 0.09 16.62
CA PRO A 246 2.73 -0.99 17.53
C PRO A 246 2.39 -2.34 16.87
N THR A 247 3.38 -3.20 16.78
CA THR A 247 3.25 -4.60 16.36
C THR A 247 4.06 -5.45 17.34
N PRO A 248 3.74 -6.72 17.56
CA PRO A 248 4.53 -7.61 18.41
C PRO A 248 5.95 -7.90 17.88
N SER A 249 6.39 -7.14 16.86
CA SER A 249 7.74 -7.24 16.33
C SER A 249 8.79 -6.78 17.34
N SER A 250 9.99 -7.31 17.18
CA SER A 250 11.10 -7.06 18.11
C SER A 250 11.38 -5.57 18.28
N GLU A 251 11.64 -5.14 19.51
CA GLU A 251 12.15 -3.80 19.85
C GLU A 251 13.36 -3.42 18.96
N ASP A 252 14.20 -4.39 18.64
CA ASP A 252 15.36 -4.22 17.76
C ASP A 252 14.99 -3.70 16.37
N ALA A 253 13.89 -4.18 15.78
CA ALA A 253 13.46 -3.73 14.46
C ALA A 253 13.03 -2.26 14.47
N VAL A 254 12.30 -1.85 15.50
CA VAL A 254 11.86 -0.46 15.70
C VAL A 254 13.08 0.44 15.95
N HIS A 255 13.99 -0.02 16.80
CA HIS A 255 15.23 0.71 17.10
C HIS A 255 16.10 0.92 15.84
N GLN A 256 16.27 -0.13 15.02
CA GLN A 256 16.99 -0.02 13.74
C GLN A 256 16.32 0.96 12.77
N MET A 257 14.98 0.98 12.70
CA MET A 257 14.24 1.95 11.89
C MET A 257 14.46 3.39 12.36
N ILE A 258 14.44 3.62 13.67
CA ILE A 258 14.74 4.94 14.26
C ILE A 258 16.16 5.40 13.91
N LEU A 259 17.15 4.50 14.04
CA LEU A 259 18.55 4.82 13.70
C LEU A 259 18.72 5.12 12.21
N ALA A 260 18.13 4.31 11.33
CA ALA A 260 18.18 4.53 9.88
C ALA A 260 17.52 5.87 9.49
N SER A 261 16.33 6.16 10.03
CA SER A 261 15.63 7.41 9.77
C SER A 261 16.41 8.62 10.26
N ARG A 262 16.99 8.55 11.44
CA ARG A 262 17.83 9.61 12.00
C ARG A 262 19.05 9.91 11.12
N LYS A 263 19.67 8.85 10.58
CA LYS A 263 20.86 8.99 9.71
C LYS A 263 20.56 9.77 8.43
N VAL A 264 19.36 9.63 7.88
CA VAL A 264 18.92 10.34 6.67
C VAL A 264 18.13 11.63 6.97
N GLY A 265 18.01 12.03 8.23
CA GLY A 265 17.31 13.24 8.62
C GLY A 265 15.78 13.14 8.55
N VAL A 266 15.22 11.93 8.51
CA VAL A 266 13.77 11.69 8.54
C VAL A 266 13.33 11.42 9.97
N LYS A 267 12.24 12.05 10.39
CA LYS A 267 11.67 11.86 11.72
C LYS A 267 10.89 10.57 11.81
N THR A 268 11.07 9.82 12.89
CA THR A 268 10.28 8.63 13.20
C THR A 268 9.46 8.86 14.45
N LEU A 269 8.16 8.52 14.38
CA LEU A 269 7.22 8.52 15.49
C LEU A 269 6.91 7.09 15.90
N VAL A 270 7.03 6.82 17.20
CA VAL A 270 6.58 5.60 17.85
C VAL A 270 5.67 6.04 19.00
N PRO A 271 4.38 6.35 18.73
CA PRO A 271 3.48 6.93 19.73
C PRO A 271 3.20 6.00 20.91
N VAL A 272 3.25 4.70 20.65
CA VAL A 272 3.07 3.64 21.67
C VAL A 272 4.22 2.66 21.50
N ASP A 273 4.92 2.40 22.59
CA ASP A 273 5.95 1.37 22.63
C ASP A 273 5.29 -0.01 22.46
N PRO A 274 5.70 -0.80 21.47
CA PRO A 274 5.16 -2.15 21.27
C PRO A 274 5.27 -3.04 22.50
N ALA A 275 6.30 -2.88 23.34
CA ALA A 275 6.51 -3.67 24.55
C ALA A 275 5.46 -3.39 25.66
N VAL A 276 4.78 -2.24 25.59
CA VAL A 276 3.76 -1.86 26.59
C VAL A 276 2.39 -2.45 26.27
N LEU A 277 2.12 -2.75 24.99
CA LEU A 277 0.83 -3.33 24.60
C LEU A 277 0.84 -4.84 24.77
N SER A 278 0.04 -5.34 25.72
CA SER A 278 -0.16 -6.78 25.87
C SER A 278 -0.88 -7.39 24.64
N VAL A 279 -0.76 -8.71 24.48
CA VAL A 279 -1.42 -9.46 23.39
C VAL A 279 -2.94 -9.26 23.35
N HIS A 280 -3.55 -8.91 24.48
CA HIS A 280 -4.99 -8.61 24.59
C HIS A 280 -5.45 -7.47 23.65
N TYR A 281 -4.58 -6.52 23.31
CA TYR A 281 -4.89 -5.39 22.42
C TYR A 281 -4.75 -5.71 20.95
N TYR A 282 -4.42 -6.96 20.59
CA TYR A 282 -4.29 -7.41 19.21
C TYR A 282 -5.46 -8.31 18.81
N GLN A 283 -5.70 -8.40 17.50
CA GLN A 283 -6.61 -9.38 16.92
C GLN A 283 -6.04 -10.80 17.05
N PRO A 284 -6.82 -11.86 16.77
CA PRO A 284 -6.33 -13.24 16.83
C PRO A 284 -5.16 -13.58 15.90
N ASP A 285 -4.82 -12.71 14.98
CA ASP A 285 -3.65 -12.84 14.10
C ASP A 285 -2.36 -12.33 14.74
N GLU A 286 -2.45 -11.76 15.94
CA GLU A 286 -1.34 -11.21 16.74
C GLU A 286 -0.53 -10.10 16.02
N ILE A 287 -1.08 -9.51 14.95
CA ILE A 287 -0.41 -8.47 14.13
C ILE A 287 -1.19 -7.17 14.17
N HIS A 288 -2.50 -7.25 13.95
CA HIS A 288 -3.37 -6.08 13.86
C HIS A 288 -3.96 -5.74 15.25
N LEU A 289 -4.05 -4.46 15.53
CA LEU A 289 -4.73 -4.00 16.74
C LEU A 289 -6.22 -4.33 16.67
N ASN A 290 -6.80 -4.71 17.83
CA ASN A 290 -8.25 -4.74 17.98
C ASN A 290 -8.79 -3.32 18.27
N SER A 291 -10.10 -3.18 18.47
CA SER A 291 -10.74 -1.88 18.70
C SER A 291 -10.20 -1.12 19.91
N GLU A 292 -9.82 -1.82 20.99
CA GLU A 292 -9.24 -1.20 22.18
C GLU A 292 -7.80 -0.75 21.95
N GLY A 293 -6.97 -1.59 21.32
CA GLY A 293 -5.61 -1.25 20.92
C GLY A 293 -5.59 -0.07 19.95
N ALA A 294 -6.48 -0.07 18.96
CA ALA A 294 -6.65 1.03 17.99
C ALA A 294 -7.05 2.34 18.71
N ALA A 295 -7.94 2.28 19.71
CA ALA A 295 -8.33 3.46 20.48
C ALA A 295 -7.14 4.06 21.25
N ILE A 296 -6.31 3.21 21.87
CA ILE A 296 -5.09 3.64 22.59
C ILE A 296 -4.11 4.29 21.59
N PHE A 297 -3.83 3.62 20.49
CA PHE A 297 -2.90 4.11 19.48
C PHE A 297 -3.36 5.43 18.87
N THR A 298 -4.66 5.55 18.55
CA THR A 298 -5.26 6.77 17.99
C THR A 298 -5.09 7.97 18.95
N VAL A 299 -5.35 7.80 20.25
CA VAL A 299 -5.19 8.88 21.24
C VAL A 299 -3.74 9.26 21.43
N ALA A 300 -2.84 8.29 21.49
CA ALA A 300 -1.40 8.54 21.55
C ALA A 300 -0.93 9.32 20.32
N LEU A 301 -1.33 8.89 19.10
CA LEU A 301 -0.98 9.56 17.86
C LEU A 301 -1.52 11.00 17.83
N ALA A 302 -2.77 11.22 18.26
CA ALA A 302 -3.37 12.55 18.35
C ALA A 302 -2.60 13.50 19.29
N THR A 303 -1.93 12.96 20.28
CA THR A 303 -1.09 13.73 21.21
C THR A 303 0.29 14.00 20.65
N TYR A 304 0.92 13.01 20.02
CA TYR A 304 2.31 13.11 19.59
C TYR A 304 2.47 13.83 18.24
N LEU A 305 1.61 13.56 17.27
CA LEU A 305 1.76 14.08 15.91
C LEU A 305 1.74 15.62 15.85
N PRO A 306 0.77 16.33 16.46
CA PRO A 306 0.76 17.79 16.45
C PRO A 306 1.97 18.42 17.13
N ARG A 307 2.39 17.87 18.28
CA ARG A 307 3.58 18.34 19.02
C ARG A 307 4.83 18.26 18.16
N GLN A 308 4.99 17.16 17.43
CA GLN A 308 6.15 16.95 16.57
C GLN A 308 6.20 17.93 15.39
N LEU A 309 5.03 18.38 14.92
CA LEU A 309 4.91 19.36 13.84
C LEU A 309 5.05 20.83 14.34
N ALA A 310 4.72 21.09 15.60
CA ALA A 310 4.85 22.42 16.21
C ALA A 310 6.29 22.79 16.58
N HIS A 311 7.08 21.84 17.11
CA HIS A 311 8.47 22.08 17.51
C HIS A 311 9.40 22.53 16.37
N GLU A 312 9.01 22.39 15.13
CA GLU A 312 9.81 22.74 13.95
C GLU A 312 9.54 24.15 13.41
N SER A 313 8.41 24.74 13.75
CA SER A 313 8.11 26.13 13.38
C SER A 313 8.92 27.15 14.19
N VAL A 314 9.55 26.72 15.30
CA VAL A 314 10.33 27.59 16.22
C VAL A 314 11.85 27.51 15.95
N GLY A 315 12.32 26.51 15.19
CA GLY A 315 13.74 26.21 15.02
C GLY A 315 14.37 26.61 13.69
N SER A 316 13.74 27.42 12.85
CA SER A 316 14.35 27.97 11.64
C SER A 316 14.83 29.39 11.92
N PRO A 317 16.12 29.63 12.26
CA PRO A 317 16.70 30.98 12.15
C PRO A 317 16.87 31.28 10.66
N ASN A 318 16.40 32.45 10.24
CA ASN A 318 16.65 33.07 8.93
C ASN A 318 18.11 33.09 8.56
#